data_c5b6cf5ef9eaac9555944c2d95b21fec
#
_entry.id   c5b6cf5ef9eaac9555944c2d95b21fec
#
_cell.length_a   1.000
_cell.length_b   1.000
_cell.length_c   1.000
_cell.angle_alpha   90.00
_cell.angle_beta   90.00
_cell.angle_gamma   90.00
#
_symmetry.space_group_name_H-M   'P 1'
#
loop_
_entity.id
_entity.type
_entity.pdbx_description
1 polymer ?
#
loop_
_entity_poly.entity_id
_entity_poly.type
_entity_poly.pdbx_seq_one_letter_code
_entity_poly.pdbx_strand_id
1 'polypeptide(L)'
;MVSDILFLHCSTNDVTLQNYELIKKYNPTKNVYPIGFENHDLLDDSHIVVRKQEYPNNHVLNEMYGNKYWSEADLLIYDFYLHNPNLSSYLVLEWDTYCNCSLESFYGESLYSDTFSHIIHTECNINDWYWYTMLTDEQKLIPSIGGITPTSGLLFKNVVLSQMTEKLLANPRCYDNMFSELRLGTLLQQCGYKLTTPFSDSDKYISWDFDNIVFDTSQSGYYHPIKTLV
;
A
#
# COMPACT_ATOMS: atom_id res chain seq x y z
N MET A 1 -13.95 -13.34 -5.97
CA MET A 1 -12.77 -14.02 -5.40
C MET A 1 -11.96 -12.95 -4.71
N VAL A 2 -11.68 -13.11 -3.44
CA VAL A 2 -11.02 -12.09 -2.65
C VAL A 2 -9.53 -12.15 -2.88
N SER A 3 -8.93 -10.99 -2.84
CA SER A 3 -7.53 -10.68 -3.07
C SER A 3 -6.62 -11.41 -2.09
N ASP A 4 -5.45 -11.77 -2.54
CA ASP A 4 -4.34 -12.06 -1.66
C ASP A 4 -3.89 -10.76 -0.96
N ILE A 5 -3.32 -10.90 0.22
CA ILE A 5 -2.99 -9.78 1.09
C ILE A 5 -1.48 -9.56 1.06
N LEU A 6 -1.07 -8.35 0.71
CA LEU A 6 0.31 -7.89 0.85
C LEU A 6 0.44 -7.13 2.16
N PHE A 7 1.22 -7.67 3.09
CA PHE A 7 1.47 -7.06 4.38
C PHE A 7 2.82 -6.34 4.36
N LEU A 8 2.78 -5.03 4.18
CA LEU A 8 3.99 -4.20 4.13
C LEU A 8 4.54 -3.96 5.53
N HIS A 9 5.80 -4.29 5.77
CA HIS A 9 6.44 -4.08 7.06
C HIS A 9 7.81 -3.39 6.92
N CYS A 10 8.13 -2.54 7.88
CA CYS A 10 9.44 -1.85 7.97
C CYS A 10 10.25 -2.29 9.20
N SER A 11 9.62 -2.95 10.12
CA SER A 11 10.24 -3.51 11.33
C SER A 11 9.39 -4.66 11.85
N THR A 12 9.97 -5.52 12.66
CA THR A 12 9.25 -6.56 13.41
C THR A 12 9.27 -6.18 14.88
N ASN A 13 8.30 -5.42 15.29
CA ASN A 13 7.98 -5.19 16.70
C ASN A 13 6.72 -5.97 17.08
N ASP A 14 6.36 -5.94 18.37
CA ASP A 14 5.19 -6.66 18.87
C ASP A 14 3.89 -6.27 18.16
N VAL A 15 3.75 -5.00 17.77
CA VAL A 15 2.57 -4.50 17.04
C VAL A 15 2.51 -5.11 15.64
N THR A 16 3.62 -5.14 14.92
CA THR A 16 3.72 -5.76 13.60
C THR A 16 3.30 -7.23 13.64
N LEU A 17 3.88 -7.99 14.60
CA LEU A 17 3.58 -9.41 14.74
C LEU A 17 2.12 -9.65 15.12
N GLN A 18 1.59 -8.89 16.06
CA GLN A 18 0.20 -9.02 16.48
C GLN A 18 -0.77 -8.69 15.34
N ASN A 19 -0.55 -7.63 14.59
CA ASN A 19 -1.38 -7.26 13.45
C ASN A 19 -1.32 -8.33 12.35
N TYR A 20 -0.13 -8.83 12.04
CA TYR A 20 0.05 -9.92 11.08
C TYR A 20 -0.76 -11.16 11.46
N GLU A 21 -0.64 -11.62 12.72
CA GLU A 21 -1.38 -12.78 13.22
C GLU A 21 -2.90 -12.56 13.24
N LEU A 22 -3.37 -11.36 13.60
CA LEU A 22 -4.78 -11.01 13.52
C LEU A 22 -5.32 -11.09 12.09
N ILE A 23 -4.60 -10.51 11.14
CA ILE A 23 -4.98 -10.55 9.72
C ILE A 23 -5.10 -12.01 9.24
N LYS A 24 -4.12 -12.86 9.53
CA LYS A 24 -4.16 -14.30 9.19
C LYS A 24 -5.34 -15.01 9.85
N LYS A 25 -5.52 -14.79 11.15
CA LYS A 25 -6.59 -15.43 11.94
C LYS A 25 -7.98 -15.14 11.39
N TYR A 26 -8.24 -13.88 11.01
CA TYR A 26 -9.57 -13.46 10.55
C TYR A 26 -9.77 -13.63 9.04
N ASN A 27 -8.72 -13.96 8.30
CA ASN A 27 -8.74 -14.19 6.85
C ASN A 27 -8.08 -15.54 6.48
N PRO A 28 -8.51 -16.68 7.07
CA PRO A 28 -7.80 -17.96 6.97
C PRO A 28 -7.80 -18.57 5.57
N THR A 29 -8.62 -18.08 4.66
CA THR A 29 -8.71 -18.53 3.27
C THR A 29 -7.84 -17.69 2.31
N LYS A 30 -7.10 -16.72 2.85
CA LYS A 30 -6.25 -15.81 2.07
C LYS A 30 -4.79 -16.11 2.32
N ASN A 31 -3.99 -15.96 1.28
CA ASN A 31 -2.55 -15.88 1.49
C ASN A 31 -2.22 -14.48 2.01
N VAL A 32 -1.42 -14.41 3.06
CA VAL A 32 -0.87 -13.16 3.58
C VAL A 32 0.62 -13.19 3.35
N TYR A 33 1.10 -12.33 2.48
CA TYR A 33 2.50 -12.22 2.11
C TYR A 33 3.14 -11.04 2.85
N PRO A 34 3.95 -11.27 3.88
CA PRO A 34 4.74 -10.20 4.48
C PRO A 34 5.84 -9.80 3.50
N ILE A 35 5.90 -8.51 3.18
CA ILE A 35 6.91 -7.94 2.28
C ILE A 35 7.57 -6.74 2.92
N GLY A 36 8.88 -6.67 2.82
CA GLY A 36 9.68 -5.61 3.41
C GLY A 36 11.07 -5.51 2.79
N PHE A 37 11.81 -4.47 3.16
CA PHE A 37 13.19 -4.26 2.68
C PHE A 37 14.23 -5.10 3.42
N GLU A 38 13.86 -5.68 4.56
CA GLU A 38 14.75 -6.46 5.40
C GLU A 38 14.14 -7.82 5.73
N ASN A 39 15.00 -8.82 5.93
CA ASN A 39 14.59 -10.12 6.37
C ASN A 39 14.34 -10.10 7.88
N HIS A 40 13.22 -10.64 8.33
CA HIS A 40 12.90 -10.74 9.73
C HIS A 40 12.55 -12.18 10.09
N ASP A 41 13.35 -12.80 10.96
CA ASP A 41 13.23 -14.19 11.36
C ASP A 41 11.93 -14.50 12.13
N LEU A 42 11.20 -13.46 12.55
CA LEU A 42 9.96 -13.61 13.33
C LEU A 42 8.70 -13.74 12.47
N LEU A 43 8.78 -13.43 11.18
CA LEU A 43 7.71 -13.71 10.24
C LEU A 43 7.94 -15.11 9.66
N ASP A 44 6.88 -15.84 9.38
CA ASP A 44 7.01 -17.23 8.92
C ASP A 44 7.78 -17.35 7.60
N ASP A 45 8.24 -18.59 7.27
CA ASP A 45 9.10 -18.88 6.12
C ASP A 45 8.49 -18.53 4.75
N SER A 46 7.23 -18.13 4.72
CA SER A 46 6.53 -17.73 3.49
C SER A 46 6.72 -16.26 3.11
N HIS A 47 7.46 -15.48 3.92
CA HIS A 47 7.61 -14.08 3.64
C HIS A 47 8.60 -13.79 2.50
N ILE A 48 8.17 -12.87 1.66
CA ILE A 48 8.97 -12.38 0.56
C ILE A 48 9.68 -11.11 1.03
N VAL A 49 11.01 -11.18 1.07
CA VAL A 49 11.84 -10.03 1.34
C VAL A 49 12.37 -9.49 0.04
N VAL A 50 12.07 -8.23 -0.17
CA VAL A 50 12.61 -7.47 -1.28
C VAL A 50 13.93 -6.86 -0.83
N ARG A 51 15.07 -7.40 -1.27
CA ARG A 51 16.38 -6.86 -0.95
C ARG A 51 16.93 -6.04 -2.11
N LYS A 52 17.44 -4.86 -1.80
CA LYS A 52 18.10 -3.98 -2.77
C LYS A 52 19.19 -4.66 -3.61
N GLN A 53 19.75 -5.77 -3.13
CA GLN A 53 20.83 -6.51 -3.80
C GLN A 53 20.36 -7.69 -4.66
N GLU A 54 19.06 -8.01 -4.65
CA GLU A 54 18.54 -9.24 -5.27
C GLU A 54 17.66 -9.00 -6.51
N TYR A 55 17.72 -7.81 -7.10
CA TYR A 55 17.05 -7.53 -8.39
C TYR A 55 17.99 -7.61 -9.58
N PRO A 56 18.58 -8.78 -9.88
CA PRO A 56 19.51 -8.90 -11.01
C PRO A 56 18.86 -8.56 -12.35
N ASN A 57 17.54 -8.63 -12.41
CA ASN A 57 16.78 -8.43 -13.66
C ASN A 57 16.02 -7.09 -13.70
N ASN A 58 16.09 -6.26 -12.66
CA ASN A 58 15.35 -5.00 -12.65
C ASN A 58 16.16 -3.86 -12.01
N HIS A 59 17.23 -3.47 -12.73
CA HIS A 59 18.10 -2.36 -12.32
C HIS A 59 17.35 -1.04 -12.17
N VAL A 60 16.23 -0.86 -12.86
CA VAL A 60 15.40 0.36 -12.82
C VAL A 60 14.83 0.55 -11.41
N LEU A 61 14.19 -0.48 -10.84
CA LEU A 61 13.71 -0.40 -9.45
C LEU A 61 14.86 -0.21 -8.47
N ASN A 62 16.01 -0.88 -8.68
CA ASN A 62 17.18 -0.71 -7.84
C ASN A 62 17.72 0.73 -7.82
N GLU A 63 17.69 1.41 -8.96
CA GLU A 63 18.10 2.82 -9.04
C GLU A 63 17.12 3.76 -8.33
N MET A 64 15.85 3.40 -8.27
CA MET A 64 14.80 4.19 -7.59
C MET A 64 14.82 4.04 -6.08
N TYR A 65 15.34 2.92 -5.54
CA TYR A 65 15.39 2.70 -4.10
C TYR A 65 16.37 3.64 -3.41
N GLY A 66 15.84 4.50 -2.55
CA GLY A 66 16.62 5.30 -1.60
C GLY A 66 16.76 4.61 -0.25
N ASN A 67 16.90 5.40 0.82
CA ASN A 67 17.04 4.90 2.19
C ASN A 67 15.79 5.16 3.06
N LYS A 68 14.65 5.49 2.44
CA LYS A 68 13.44 5.89 3.16
C LYS A 68 12.32 4.91 2.88
N TYR A 69 12.17 3.92 3.73
CA TYR A 69 11.16 2.86 3.61
C TYR A 69 9.76 3.37 3.22
N TRP A 70 9.21 4.27 4.00
CA TRP A 70 7.82 4.71 3.81
C TRP A 70 7.59 5.63 2.60
N SER A 71 8.64 6.32 2.13
CA SER A 71 8.55 7.08 0.88
C SER A 71 8.59 6.22 -0.37
N GLU A 72 8.93 4.94 -0.22
CA GLU A 72 9.20 3.99 -1.31
C GLU A 72 8.44 2.67 -1.14
N ALA A 73 7.46 2.63 -0.24
CA ALA A 73 6.68 1.42 0.07
C ALA A 73 5.98 0.80 -1.15
N ASP A 74 5.58 1.62 -2.12
CA ASP A 74 4.98 1.15 -3.37
C ASP A 74 5.95 0.36 -4.26
N LEU A 75 7.25 0.61 -4.16
CA LEU A 75 8.24 -0.17 -4.93
C LEU A 75 8.24 -1.64 -4.51
N LEU A 76 7.94 -1.93 -3.23
CA LEU A 76 7.74 -3.30 -2.74
C LEU A 76 6.55 -3.98 -3.44
N ILE A 77 5.48 -3.23 -3.70
CA ILE A 77 4.29 -3.74 -4.37
C ILE A 77 4.60 -4.11 -5.82
N TYR A 78 5.31 -3.25 -6.55
CA TYR A 78 5.69 -3.52 -7.95
C TYR A 78 6.65 -4.70 -8.05
N ASP A 79 7.61 -4.77 -7.14
CA ASP A 79 8.54 -5.88 -7.12
C ASP A 79 7.84 -7.20 -6.80
N PHE A 80 6.99 -7.23 -5.79
CA PHE A 80 6.20 -8.40 -5.47
C PHE A 80 5.36 -8.84 -6.69
N TYR A 81 4.72 -7.89 -7.39
CA TYR A 81 3.97 -8.16 -8.60
C TYR A 81 4.83 -8.84 -9.69
N LEU A 82 6.03 -8.33 -9.92
CA LEU A 82 6.94 -8.90 -10.94
C LEU A 82 7.31 -10.36 -10.66
N HIS A 83 7.37 -10.74 -9.39
CA HIS A 83 7.64 -12.13 -8.99
C HIS A 83 6.38 -13.00 -8.91
N ASN A 84 5.22 -12.39 -8.74
CA ASN A 84 3.94 -13.07 -8.55
C ASN A 84 2.84 -12.54 -9.49
N PRO A 85 3.06 -12.52 -10.83
CA PRO A 85 2.17 -11.83 -11.77
C PRO A 85 0.83 -12.56 -12.00
N ASN A 86 0.63 -13.73 -11.41
CA ASN A 86 -0.55 -14.57 -11.65
C ASN A 86 -1.64 -14.45 -10.57
N LEU A 87 -1.43 -13.65 -9.53
CA LEU A 87 -2.48 -13.40 -8.54
C LEU A 87 -3.58 -12.54 -9.15
N SER A 88 -4.83 -12.81 -8.83
CA SER A 88 -5.97 -12.11 -9.44
C SER A 88 -6.11 -10.66 -8.96
N SER A 89 -5.74 -10.41 -7.72
CA SER A 89 -5.77 -9.08 -7.09
C SER A 89 -4.94 -9.07 -5.81
N TYR A 90 -4.57 -7.87 -5.40
CA TYR A 90 -3.67 -7.58 -4.29
C TYR A 90 -4.33 -6.55 -3.38
N LEU A 91 -4.55 -6.91 -2.12
CA LEU A 91 -4.97 -5.98 -1.09
C LEU A 91 -3.77 -5.65 -0.21
N VAL A 92 -3.37 -4.40 -0.22
CA VAL A 92 -2.19 -3.91 0.51
C VAL A 92 -2.59 -3.47 1.91
N LEU A 93 -1.90 -3.97 2.93
CA LEU A 93 -2.04 -3.56 4.32
C LEU A 93 -0.67 -3.22 4.89
N GLU A 94 -0.57 -2.15 5.66
CA GLU A 94 0.68 -1.78 6.34
C GLU A 94 0.78 -2.43 7.72
N TRP A 95 1.98 -2.52 8.24
CA TRP A 95 2.34 -3.19 9.50
C TRP A 95 1.57 -2.69 10.74
N ASP A 96 1.15 -1.42 10.71
CA ASP A 96 0.38 -0.77 11.77
C ASP A 96 -1.14 -0.75 11.48
N THR A 97 -1.59 -1.63 10.59
CA THR A 97 -3.01 -1.87 10.34
C THR A 97 -3.53 -2.90 11.32
N TYR A 98 -4.42 -2.48 12.21
CA TYR A 98 -5.18 -3.39 13.07
C TYR A 98 -6.42 -3.89 12.32
N CYS A 99 -6.55 -5.20 12.19
CA CYS A 99 -7.69 -5.82 11.55
C CYS A 99 -8.08 -7.12 12.24
N ASN A 100 -9.12 -7.09 13.05
CA ASN A 100 -9.67 -8.26 13.74
C ASN A 100 -11.03 -8.69 13.15
N CYS A 101 -11.22 -8.50 11.86
CA CYS A 101 -12.43 -8.89 11.14
C CYS A 101 -12.06 -9.51 9.78
N SER A 102 -13.04 -10.18 9.16
CA SER A 102 -12.90 -10.61 7.78
C SER A 102 -12.88 -9.40 6.85
N LEU A 103 -11.84 -9.28 6.03
CA LEU A 103 -11.72 -8.22 5.02
C LEU A 103 -12.82 -8.33 3.95
N GLU A 104 -13.34 -9.55 3.69
CA GLU A 104 -14.52 -9.74 2.85
C GLU A 104 -15.76 -9.08 3.46
N SER A 105 -15.94 -9.25 4.77
CA SER A 105 -17.06 -8.64 5.48
C SER A 105 -16.92 -7.13 5.57
N PHE A 106 -15.69 -6.66 5.73
CA PHE A 106 -15.38 -5.24 5.91
C PHE A 106 -15.54 -4.45 4.61
N TYR A 107 -14.90 -4.88 3.53
CA TYR A 107 -14.92 -4.18 2.24
C TYR A 107 -16.12 -4.55 1.36
N GLY A 108 -16.73 -5.73 1.58
CA GLY A 108 -17.91 -6.16 0.85
C GLY A 108 -17.74 -6.09 -0.68
N GLU A 109 -18.70 -5.43 -1.33
CA GLU A 109 -18.72 -5.29 -2.79
C GLU A 109 -17.54 -4.47 -3.35
N SER A 110 -16.90 -3.62 -2.54
CA SER A 110 -15.75 -2.84 -2.99
C SER A 110 -14.59 -3.71 -3.45
N LEU A 111 -14.46 -4.95 -2.96
CA LEU A 111 -13.44 -5.91 -3.40
C LEU A 111 -13.60 -6.36 -4.87
N TYR A 112 -14.71 -6.06 -5.51
CA TYR A 112 -14.93 -6.35 -6.93
C TYR A 112 -14.52 -5.19 -7.85
N SER A 113 -14.22 -4.01 -7.30
CA SER A 113 -13.71 -2.89 -8.08
C SER A 113 -12.31 -3.20 -8.64
N ASP A 114 -11.88 -2.45 -9.65
CA ASP A 114 -10.54 -2.61 -10.22
C ASP A 114 -9.46 -2.12 -9.26
N THR A 115 -9.75 -1.02 -8.56
CA THR A 115 -8.90 -0.42 -7.54
C THR A 115 -9.73 0.45 -6.60
N PHE A 116 -9.29 0.56 -5.35
CA PHE A 116 -9.78 1.56 -4.40
C PHE A 116 -8.68 1.99 -3.43
N SER A 117 -8.88 3.17 -2.82
CA SER A 117 -8.12 3.66 -1.67
C SER A 117 -9.05 4.38 -0.71
N HIS A 118 -8.71 4.44 0.57
CA HIS A 118 -9.56 5.10 1.58
C HIS A 118 -9.72 6.60 1.33
N ILE A 119 -8.65 7.29 0.97
CA ILE A 119 -8.67 8.72 0.69
C ILE A 119 -8.00 8.97 -0.65
N ILE A 120 -8.58 9.86 -1.43
CA ILE A 120 -8.12 10.20 -2.78
C ILE A 120 -7.85 11.70 -2.84
N HIS A 121 -6.66 12.05 -3.31
CA HIS A 121 -6.26 13.43 -3.60
C HIS A 121 -6.30 13.66 -5.11
N THR A 122 -7.15 14.57 -5.52
CA THR A 122 -7.37 14.94 -6.94
C THR A 122 -6.94 16.38 -7.20
N GLU A 123 -7.05 16.84 -8.43
CA GLU A 123 -6.77 18.23 -8.82
C GLU A 123 -7.46 19.28 -7.94
N CYS A 124 -8.60 18.94 -7.32
CA CYS A 124 -9.35 19.87 -6.49
C CYS A 124 -8.71 20.14 -5.12
N ASN A 125 -7.94 19.19 -4.56
CA ASN A 125 -7.40 19.28 -3.21
C ASN A 125 -5.91 18.92 -3.08
N ILE A 126 -5.26 18.50 -4.16
CA ILE A 126 -3.89 18.01 -4.12
C ILE A 126 -2.87 19.11 -3.80
N ASN A 127 -3.16 20.36 -4.18
CA ASN A 127 -2.23 21.46 -4.01
C ASN A 127 -1.89 21.77 -2.55
N ASP A 128 -2.82 21.49 -1.65
CA ASP A 128 -2.64 21.70 -0.20
C ASP A 128 -2.08 20.45 0.49
N TRP A 129 -1.90 19.37 -0.24
CA TRP A 129 -1.39 18.13 0.33
C TRP A 129 0.13 18.19 0.46
N TYR A 130 0.64 17.88 1.66
CA TYR A 130 2.05 18.01 2.01
C TYR A 130 2.99 17.38 0.97
N TRP A 131 2.71 16.15 0.53
CA TRP A 131 3.58 15.45 -0.43
C TRP A 131 3.61 16.09 -1.81
N TYR A 132 2.53 16.71 -2.26
CA TYR A 132 2.50 17.48 -3.50
C TYR A 132 3.37 18.74 -3.40
N THR A 133 3.39 19.39 -2.24
CA THR A 133 4.22 20.60 -2.05
C THR A 133 5.72 20.30 -2.13
N MET A 134 6.12 19.04 -1.88
CA MET A 134 7.51 18.59 -1.96
C MET A 134 8.00 18.27 -3.37
N LEU A 135 7.10 18.26 -4.37
CA LEU A 135 7.47 18.04 -5.77
C LEU A 135 8.30 19.20 -6.33
N THR A 136 9.24 18.86 -7.18
CA THR A 136 9.93 19.84 -8.02
C THR A 136 8.97 20.49 -9.03
N ASP A 137 9.36 21.64 -9.58
CA ASP A 137 8.55 22.32 -10.62
C ASP A 137 8.39 21.44 -11.86
N GLU A 138 9.40 20.64 -12.23
CA GLU A 138 9.33 19.69 -13.33
C GLU A 138 8.33 18.56 -13.03
N GLN A 139 8.33 18.04 -11.82
CA GLN A 139 7.39 16.99 -11.41
C GLN A 139 5.94 17.49 -11.40
N LYS A 140 5.71 18.76 -11.02
CA LYS A 140 4.38 19.39 -11.07
C LYS A 140 3.83 19.54 -12.48
N LEU A 141 4.66 19.44 -13.50
CA LEU A 141 4.25 19.43 -14.91
C LEU A 141 3.84 18.04 -15.40
N ILE A 142 4.00 17.02 -14.62
CA ILE A 142 3.57 15.65 -14.96
C ILE A 142 2.03 15.65 -15.10
N PRO A 143 1.50 15.14 -16.22
CA PRO A 143 0.05 15.10 -16.43
C PRO A 143 -0.64 14.18 -15.41
N SER A 144 -1.83 14.56 -14.99
CA SER A 144 -2.71 13.73 -14.14
C SER A 144 -2.07 13.36 -12.81
N ILE A 145 -1.43 14.32 -12.13
CA ILE A 145 -0.94 14.08 -10.78
C ILE A 145 -2.13 13.81 -9.86
N GLY A 146 -2.03 12.74 -9.10
CA GLY A 146 -3.00 12.37 -8.10
C GLY A 146 -2.34 11.70 -6.91
N GLY A 147 -3.05 11.61 -5.80
CA GLY A 147 -2.55 10.95 -4.61
C GLY A 147 -3.59 10.04 -3.99
N ILE A 148 -3.14 9.14 -3.18
CA ILE A 148 -3.94 8.25 -2.34
C ILE A 148 -3.38 8.25 -0.93
N THR A 149 -4.21 8.00 0.06
CA THR A 149 -3.80 7.89 1.46
C THR A 149 -4.74 6.96 2.21
N PRO A 150 -4.24 6.14 3.12
CA PRO A 150 -2.87 5.64 3.21
C PRO A 150 -2.57 4.57 2.15
N THR A 151 -1.34 4.08 2.09
CA THR A 151 -1.03 2.87 1.31
C THR A 151 -1.77 1.65 1.85
N SER A 152 -2.08 1.64 3.14
CA SER A 152 -2.90 0.59 3.75
C SER A 152 -4.37 0.64 3.31
N GLY A 153 -4.95 -0.53 3.02
CA GLY A 153 -6.31 -0.64 2.52
C GLY A 153 -6.44 -0.27 1.04
N LEU A 154 -5.41 -0.52 0.27
CA LEU A 154 -5.34 -0.26 -1.16
C LEU A 154 -5.54 -1.56 -1.94
N LEU A 155 -6.51 -1.56 -2.84
CA LEU A 155 -6.78 -2.70 -3.72
C LEU A 155 -6.25 -2.45 -5.13
N PHE A 156 -5.62 -3.49 -5.71
CA PHE A 156 -5.33 -3.56 -7.13
C PHE A 156 -5.81 -4.88 -7.74
N LYS A 157 -6.54 -4.83 -8.83
CA LYS A 157 -6.64 -5.98 -9.73
C LYS A 157 -5.31 -6.18 -10.46
N ASN A 158 -5.04 -7.41 -10.88
CA ASN A 158 -3.82 -7.77 -11.60
C ASN A 158 -3.56 -6.84 -12.81
N VAL A 159 -4.57 -6.62 -13.63
CA VAL A 159 -4.45 -5.78 -14.83
C VAL A 159 -4.06 -4.33 -14.49
N VAL A 160 -4.55 -3.80 -13.37
CA VAL A 160 -4.21 -2.44 -12.90
C VAL A 160 -2.73 -2.38 -12.56
N LEU A 161 -2.28 -3.31 -11.72
CA LEU A 161 -0.90 -3.33 -11.25
C LEU A 161 0.10 -3.61 -12.39
N SER A 162 -0.30 -4.46 -13.36
CA SER A 162 0.46 -4.68 -14.59
C SER A 162 0.72 -3.38 -15.34
N GLN A 163 -0.33 -2.63 -15.66
CA GLN A 163 -0.20 -1.38 -16.42
C GLN A 163 0.57 -0.31 -15.68
N MET A 164 0.38 -0.20 -14.37
CA MET A 164 1.14 0.72 -13.53
C MET A 164 2.63 0.36 -13.54
N THR A 165 2.96 -0.92 -13.38
CA THR A 165 4.34 -1.41 -13.39
C THR A 165 5.01 -1.15 -14.73
N GLU A 166 4.35 -1.49 -15.84
CA GLU A 166 4.86 -1.22 -17.18
C GLU A 166 5.14 0.28 -17.39
N LYS A 167 4.23 1.13 -16.95
CA LYS A 167 4.37 2.58 -17.08
C LYS A 167 5.52 3.13 -16.23
N LEU A 168 5.66 2.65 -14.99
CA LEU A 168 6.75 3.01 -14.10
C LEU A 168 8.11 2.63 -14.73
N LEU A 169 8.23 1.39 -15.20
CA LEU A 169 9.46 0.87 -15.78
C LEU A 169 9.85 1.54 -17.12
N ALA A 170 8.86 2.02 -17.87
CA ALA A 170 9.11 2.73 -19.12
C ALA A 170 9.69 4.15 -18.91
N ASN A 171 9.37 4.81 -17.79
CA ASN A 171 9.78 6.18 -17.51
C ASN A 171 10.11 6.42 -16.03
N PRO A 172 11.04 5.68 -15.43
CA PRO A 172 11.28 5.71 -13.99
C PRO A 172 11.71 7.08 -13.47
N ARG A 173 12.50 7.83 -14.25
CA ARG A 173 12.99 9.16 -13.87
C ARG A 173 11.89 10.19 -13.62
N CYS A 174 10.74 10.02 -14.28
CA CYS A 174 9.59 10.91 -14.05
C CYS A 174 9.04 10.80 -12.62
N TYR A 175 9.30 9.67 -11.95
CA TYR A 175 8.74 9.34 -10.65
C TYR A 175 9.81 9.28 -9.54
N ASP A 176 11.07 9.59 -9.86
CA ASP A 176 12.16 9.63 -8.90
C ASP A 176 11.86 10.62 -7.77
N ASN A 177 12.16 10.20 -6.54
CA ASN A 177 11.93 10.99 -5.33
C ASN A 177 10.48 11.43 -5.10
N MET A 178 9.53 10.91 -5.86
CA MET A 178 8.12 11.10 -5.59
C MET A 178 7.70 10.18 -4.44
N PHE A 179 6.99 10.71 -3.47
CA PHE A 179 6.48 9.92 -2.35
C PHE A 179 5.53 8.80 -2.83
N SER A 180 5.56 7.64 -2.19
CA SER A 180 4.83 6.43 -2.61
C SER A 180 3.35 6.66 -2.91
N GLU A 181 2.65 7.30 -2.00
CA GLU A 181 1.21 7.58 -2.14
C GLU A 181 0.89 8.52 -3.31
N LEU A 182 1.80 9.47 -3.59
CA LEU A 182 1.67 10.37 -4.73
C LEU A 182 1.99 9.63 -6.04
N ARG A 183 3.03 8.79 -6.05
CA ARG A 183 3.42 7.99 -7.21
C ARG A 183 2.34 6.99 -7.58
N LEU A 184 1.77 6.27 -6.59
CA LEU A 184 0.66 5.34 -6.80
C LEU A 184 -0.56 6.04 -7.40
N GLY A 185 -1.01 7.15 -6.81
CA GLY A 185 -2.16 7.89 -7.29
C GLY A 185 -1.95 8.46 -8.69
N THR A 186 -0.76 8.97 -8.98
CA THR A 186 -0.40 9.49 -10.30
C THR A 186 -0.40 8.39 -11.36
N LEU A 187 0.22 7.24 -11.08
CA LEU A 187 0.25 6.11 -12.01
C LEU A 187 -1.14 5.56 -12.29
N LEU A 188 -2.00 5.44 -11.27
CA LEU A 188 -3.39 5.02 -11.43
C LEU A 188 -4.15 5.94 -12.39
N GLN A 189 -4.08 7.26 -12.17
CA GLN A 189 -4.75 8.22 -13.04
C GLN A 189 -4.20 8.19 -14.47
N GLN A 190 -2.89 8.09 -14.63
CA GLN A 190 -2.26 8.03 -15.94
C GLN A 190 -2.55 6.73 -16.71
N CYS A 191 -2.89 5.66 -16.00
CA CYS A 191 -3.39 4.42 -16.61
C CYS A 191 -4.90 4.48 -16.91
N GLY A 192 -5.56 5.60 -16.59
CA GLY A 192 -6.98 5.81 -16.86
C GLY A 192 -7.93 5.16 -15.87
N TYR A 193 -7.42 4.72 -14.72
CA TYR A 193 -8.27 4.13 -13.69
C TYR A 193 -8.94 5.21 -12.84
N LYS A 194 -10.24 5.05 -12.67
CA LYS A 194 -11.01 5.89 -11.75
C LYS A 194 -10.79 5.36 -10.33
N LEU A 195 -10.18 6.17 -9.49
CA LEU A 195 -10.07 5.91 -8.07
C LEU A 195 -11.45 5.98 -7.41
N THR A 196 -11.74 5.01 -6.56
CA THR A 196 -12.94 4.96 -5.74
C THR A 196 -12.57 4.79 -4.28
N THR A 197 -13.42 5.29 -3.39
CA THR A 197 -13.30 5.03 -1.95
C THR A 197 -14.24 3.91 -1.56
N PRO A 198 -13.82 2.95 -0.71
CA PRO A 198 -14.68 1.84 -0.29
C PRO A 198 -15.80 2.31 0.64
N PHE A 199 -15.64 3.46 1.30
CA PHE A 199 -16.57 4.00 2.26
C PHE A 199 -16.80 5.50 2.05
N SER A 200 -18.01 5.96 2.35
CA SER A 200 -18.31 7.40 2.36
C SER A 200 -17.72 8.14 3.56
N ASP A 201 -17.26 7.42 4.58
CA ASP A 201 -16.78 7.94 5.87
C ASP A 201 -15.50 7.17 6.27
N SER A 202 -14.45 7.37 5.49
CA SER A 202 -13.15 6.72 5.72
C SER A 202 -12.47 7.21 7.02
N ASP A 203 -12.84 8.39 7.53
CA ASP A 203 -12.26 8.96 8.75
C ASP A 203 -12.55 8.12 10.01
N LYS A 204 -13.54 7.22 9.94
CA LYS A 204 -13.77 6.24 11.01
C LYS A 204 -12.66 5.21 11.17
N TYR A 205 -11.93 4.97 10.10
CA TYR A 205 -10.96 3.88 10.00
C TYR A 205 -9.52 4.37 9.87
N ILE A 206 -9.37 5.63 9.48
CA ILE A 206 -8.08 6.28 9.26
C ILE A 206 -7.94 7.41 10.27
N SER A 207 -6.94 7.34 11.12
CA SER A 207 -6.63 8.40 12.07
C SER A 207 -5.42 9.19 11.60
N TRP A 208 -5.49 10.50 11.82
CA TRP A 208 -4.38 11.41 11.58
C TRP A 208 -3.62 11.80 12.88
N ASP A 209 -4.15 11.39 14.03
CA ASP A 209 -3.50 11.59 15.32
C ASP A 209 -2.67 10.35 15.68
N PHE A 210 -1.44 10.34 15.19
CA PHE A 210 -0.53 9.20 15.32
C PHE A 210 -0.06 8.93 16.77
N ASP A 211 -0.23 9.88 17.67
CA ASP A 211 0.38 9.82 19.02
C ASP A 211 -0.63 9.45 20.12
N ASN A 212 -1.94 9.60 19.88
CA ASN A 212 -2.97 9.55 20.91
C ASN A 212 -4.07 8.49 20.69
N ILE A 213 -3.88 7.54 19.79
CA ILE A 213 -4.90 6.53 19.54
C ILE A 213 -4.89 5.50 20.68
N VAL A 214 -5.79 5.70 21.63
CA VAL A 214 -6.19 4.62 22.56
C VAL A 214 -7.19 3.75 21.82
N PHE A 215 -6.74 2.58 21.37
CA PHE A 215 -7.58 1.67 20.61
C PHE A 215 -8.20 0.62 21.54
N ASP A 216 -9.53 0.55 21.53
CA ASP A 216 -10.27 -0.51 22.22
C ASP A 216 -10.25 -1.80 21.39
N THR A 217 -9.33 -2.72 21.72
CA THR A 217 -9.17 -4.00 21.03
C THR A 217 -10.39 -4.94 21.17
N SER A 218 -11.37 -4.59 22.01
CA SER A 218 -12.64 -5.32 22.10
C SER A 218 -13.58 -5.06 20.90
N GLN A 219 -13.37 -3.96 20.19
CA GLN A 219 -14.15 -3.65 18.99
C GLN A 219 -13.65 -4.43 17.78
N SER A 220 -14.60 -4.97 17.02
CA SER A 220 -14.29 -5.59 15.73
C SER A 220 -14.19 -4.52 14.65
N GLY A 221 -13.16 -4.58 13.82
CA GLY A 221 -12.99 -3.63 12.73
C GLY A 221 -11.60 -3.60 12.12
N TYR A 222 -11.44 -2.60 11.29
CA TYR A 222 -10.20 -2.21 10.61
C TYR A 222 -9.83 -0.80 11.04
N TYR A 223 -8.57 -0.59 11.42
CA TYR A 223 -8.08 0.72 11.86
C TYR A 223 -6.62 0.91 11.45
N HIS A 224 -6.27 2.13 11.05
CA HIS A 224 -4.92 2.50 10.64
C HIS A 224 -4.64 3.99 10.92
N PRO A 225 -3.47 4.35 11.41
CA PRO A 225 -2.41 3.48 11.96
C PRO A 225 -2.63 3.16 13.44
N ILE A 226 -2.21 1.98 13.88
CA ILE A 226 -2.18 1.60 15.30
C ILE A 226 -0.73 1.27 15.67
N LYS A 227 -0.12 2.11 16.48
CA LYS A 227 1.31 1.97 16.86
C LYS A 227 1.53 1.47 18.27
N THR A 228 0.48 1.41 19.06
CA THR A 228 0.52 0.88 20.43
C THR A 228 -0.76 0.12 20.69
N LEU A 229 -0.64 -1.08 21.21
CA LEU A 229 -1.76 -1.91 21.64
C LEU A 229 -1.87 -1.87 23.14
N VAL A 230 -3.06 -1.60 23.66
CA VAL A 230 -3.37 -1.55 25.09
C VAL A 230 -4.36 -2.66 25.45
#